data_828f643c467dfca7ba1567b435b87631
#
_entry.id   828f643c467dfca7ba1567b435b87631
#
_cell.length_a   1.000
_cell.length_b   1.000
_cell.length_c   1.000
_cell.angle_alpha   90.00
_cell.angle_beta   90.00
_cell.angle_gamma   90.00
#
_symmetry.space_group_name_H-M   'P 1'
#
loop_
_entity.id
_entity.type
_entity.pdbx_description
1 polymer ?
#
loop_
_entity_poly.entity_id
_entity_poly.type
_entity_poly.pdbx_seq_one_letter_code
_entity_poly.pdbx_strand_id
1 'polypeptide(L)'
;MNFMNDVFKALSDPTRREILEMLSSRDLSAGEIAEAFNITKPSISNHLTILKNAKMITSIRQGQSIIYSLNTTVFHDVMKWIYSIRKEGNEHEK
;
A
#
# COMPACT_ATOMS: atom_id res chain seq x y z
N MET A 1 -18.89 -2.18 0.70
CA MET A 1 -17.66 -2.87 0.45
C MET A 1 -16.73 -2.82 1.64
N ASN A 2 -16.08 -3.90 1.96
CA ASN A 2 -15.28 -3.96 3.17
C ASN A 2 -13.88 -3.42 2.93
N PHE A 3 -13.52 -2.39 3.65
CA PHE A 3 -12.20 -1.77 3.59
C PHE A 3 -11.07 -2.78 3.83
N MET A 4 -11.24 -3.67 4.81
CA MET A 4 -10.20 -4.65 5.13
C MET A 4 -10.01 -5.67 4.02
N ASN A 5 -11.09 -6.06 3.34
CA ASN A 5 -10.95 -6.99 2.22
C ASN A 5 -10.11 -6.38 1.10
N ASP A 6 -10.29 -5.09 0.83
CA ASP A 6 -9.50 -4.42 -0.19
C ASP A 6 -8.04 -4.35 0.22
N VAL A 7 -7.78 -4.10 1.49
CA VAL A 7 -6.41 -4.07 2.00
C VAL A 7 -5.74 -5.42 1.84
N PHE A 8 -6.41 -6.49 2.25
CA PHE A 8 -5.82 -7.82 2.15
C PHE A 8 -5.62 -8.23 0.69
N LYS A 9 -6.55 -7.87 -0.18
CA LYS A 9 -6.38 -8.13 -1.60
C LYS A 9 -5.15 -7.41 -2.14
N ALA A 10 -4.98 -6.15 -1.78
CA ALA A 10 -3.83 -5.39 -2.23
C ALA A 10 -2.53 -6.00 -1.72
N LEU A 11 -2.53 -6.48 -0.49
CA LEU A 11 -1.33 -7.05 0.12
C LEU A 11 -1.01 -8.46 -0.35
N SER A 12 -1.90 -9.09 -1.10
CA SER A 12 -1.71 -10.49 -1.49
C SER A 12 -0.70 -10.67 -2.61
N ASP A 13 -0.25 -9.59 -3.23
CA ASP A 13 0.70 -9.66 -4.35
C ASP A 13 2.06 -9.12 -3.92
N PRO A 14 3.16 -9.84 -4.21
CA PRO A 14 4.49 -9.40 -3.76
C PRO A 14 4.93 -8.08 -4.41
N THR A 15 4.58 -7.84 -5.67
CA THR A 15 4.94 -6.57 -6.31
C THR A 15 4.30 -5.41 -5.59
N ARG A 16 3.05 -5.55 -5.21
CA ARG A 16 2.36 -4.48 -4.50
C ARG A 16 2.97 -4.24 -3.12
N ARG A 17 3.37 -5.31 -2.43
CA ARG A 17 4.06 -5.14 -1.14
C ARG A 17 5.38 -4.39 -1.33
N GLU A 18 6.12 -4.70 -2.40
CA GLU A 18 7.37 -3.99 -2.66
C GLU A 18 7.15 -2.51 -2.98
N ILE A 19 6.10 -2.21 -3.72
CA ILE A 19 5.76 -0.80 -3.99
C ILE A 19 5.53 -0.06 -2.67
N LEU A 20 4.79 -0.67 -1.76
CA LEU A 20 4.52 -0.05 -0.47
C LEU A 20 5.82 0.17 0.31
N GLU A 21 6.73 -0.79 0.27
CA GLU A 21 8.03 -0.64 0.93
C GLU A 21 8.83 0.50 0.35
N MET A 22 8.80 0.64 -0.98
CA MET A 22 9.48 1.76 -1.61
C MET A 22 8.90 3.09 -1.16
N LEU A 23 7.58 3.17 -1.11
CA LEU A 23 6.90 4.41 -0.73
C LEU A 23 7.06 4.72 0.75
N SER A 24 7.44 3.75 1.56
CA SER A 24 7.72 4.02 2.97
C SER A 24 8.96 4.87 3.14
N SER A 25 9.85 4.88 2.15
CA SER A 25 11.07 5.68 2.21
C SER A 25 10.86 7.09 1.66
N ARG A 26 10.08 7.22 0.58
CA ARG A 26 9.84 8.53 -0.03
C ARG A 26 8.72 8.41 -1.05
N ASP A 27 8.15 9.54 -1.40
CA ASP A 27 7.16 9.61 -2.45
C ASP A 27 7.82 9.37 -3.80
N LEU A 28 7.10 8.73 -4.71
CA LEU A 28 7.65 8.36 -6.01
C LEU A 28 6.62 8.60 -7.10
N SER A 29 7.09 8.95 -8.29
CA SER A 29 6.24 9.02 -9.45
C SER A 29 5.98 7.62 -10.00
N ALA A 30 4.94 7.50 -10.83
CA ALA A 30 4.65 6.23 -11.49
C ALA A 30 5.84 5.77 -12.33
N GLY A 31 6.53 6.70 -12.99
CA GLY A 31 7.70 6.35 -13.79
C GLY A 31 8.84 5.81 -12.93
N GLU A 32 9.08 6.43 -11.78
CA GLU A 32 10.12 5.95 -10.88
C GLU A 32 9.80 4.55 -10.35
N ILE A 33 8.53 4.31 -10.05
CA ILE A 33 8.11 2.99 -9.59
C ILE A 33 8.31 1.96 -10.70
N ALA A 34 7.88 2.30 -11.92
CA ALA A 34 8.00 1.38 -13.05
C ALA A 34 9.45 1.02 -13.34
N GLU A 35 10.37 1.98 -13.17
CA GLU A 35 11.78 1.73 -13.43
C GLU A 35 12.38 0.75 -12.44
N ALA A 36 11.85 0.69 -11.23
CA ALA A 36 12.38 -0.20 -10.21
C ALA A 36 11.99 -1.66 -10.47
N PHE A 37 11.01 -1.90 -11.31
CA PHE A 37 10.53 -3.24 -11.61
C PHE A 37 10.73 -3.53 -13.09
N ASN A 38 11.06 -4.77 -13.39
CA ASN A 38 11.22 -5.18 -14.79
C ASN A 38 9.89 -5.69 -15.34
N ILE A 39 8.86 -4.84 -15.26
CA ILE A 39 7.53 -5.17 -15.76
C ILE A 39 6.99 -3.97 -16.52
N THR A 40 5.92 -4.20 -17.27
CA THR A 40 5.38 -3.16 -18.15
C THR A 40 4.67 -2.07 -17.36
N LYS A 41 4.58 -0.88 -17.98
CA LYS A 41 3.85 0.23 -17.37
C LYS A 41 2.39 -0.10 -17.10
N PRO A 42 1.66 -0.77 -18.04
CA PRO A 42 0.28 -1.15 -17.73
C PRO A 42 0.15 -2.03 -16.50
N SER A 43 1.11 -2.95 -16.29
CA SER A 43 1.09 -3.79 -15.10
C SER A 43 1.28 -2.96 -13.83
N ILE A 44 2.22 -2.02 -13.86
CA ILE A 44 2.43 -1.12 -12.74
C ILE A 44 1.18 -0.29 -12.47
N SER A 45 0.57 0.25 -13.53
CA SER A 45 -0.66 1.03 -13.37
C SER A 45 -1.76 0.23 -12.69
N ASN A 46 -1.88 -1.05 -13.06
CA ASN A 46 -2.88 -1.90 -12.46
C ASN A 46 -2.61 -2.11 -10.96
N HIS A 47 -1.35 -2.36 -10.61
CA HIS A 47 -0.98 -2.49 -9.19
C HIS A 47 -1.26 -1.22 -8.41
N LEU A 48 -0.94 -0.08 -8.99
CA LEU A 48 -1.19 1.21 -8.33
C LEU A 48 -2.68 1.47 -8.15
N THR A 49 -3.48 1.08 -9.15
CA THR A 49 -4.94 1.23 -9.04
C THR A 49 -5.49 0.40 -7.90
N ILE A 50 -5.04 -0.85 -7.77
CA ILE A 50 -5.49 -1.72 -6.69
C ILE A 50 -5.09 -1.15 -5.33
N LEU A 51 -3.86 -0.69 -5.21
CA LEU A 51 -3.39 -0.07 -3.96
C LEU A 51 -4.18 1.19 -3.63
N LYS A 52 -4.48 1.99 -4.63
CA LYS A 52 -5.22 3.23 -4.42
C LYS A 52 -6.66 2.95 -4.04
N ASN A 53 -7.28 1.95 -4.65
CA ASN A 53 -8.65 1.56 -4.30
C ASN A 53 -8.73 1.06 -2.87
N ALA A 54 -7.67 0.45 -2.36
CA ALA A 54 -7.60 0.01 -0.98
C ALA A 54 -7.25 1.14 -0.02
N LYS A 55 -7.07 2.37 -0.55
CA LYS A 55 -6.71 3.55 0.23
C LYS A 55 -5.34 3.45 0.89
N MET A 56 -4.50 2.55 0.41
CA MET A 56 -3.16 2.37 0.99
C MET A 56 -2.17 3.40 0.47
N ILE A 57 -2.45 3.97 -0.68
CA ILE A 57 -1.65 5.04 -1.26
C ILE A 57 -2.57 6.15 -1.74
N THR A 58 -2.01 7.34 -1.82
CA THR A 58 -2.68 8.51 -2.40
C THR A 58 -1.84 9.01 -3.55
N SER A 59 -2.42 9.86 -4.37
CA SER A 59 -1.69 10.41 -5.50
C SER A 59 -2.05 11.88 -5.69
N ILE A 60 -1.08 12.63 -6.18
CA ILE A 60 -1.32 14.03 -6.58
C ILE A 60 -0.65 14.25 -7.93
N ARG A 61 -1.24 15.14 -8.71
CA ARG A 61 -0.62 15.52 -9.96
C ARG A 61 0.37 16.64 -9.71
N GLN A 62 1.56 16.50 -10.24
CA GLN A 62 2.60 17.49 -10.13
C GLN A 62 3.19 17.70 -11.52
N GLY A 63 2.76 18.77 -12.20
CA GLY A 63 3.11 18.96 -13.60
C GLY A 63 2.49 17.88 -14.44
N GLN A 64 3.32 17.15 -15.19
CA GLN A 64 2.83 16.04 -16.01
C GLN A 64 3.02 14.70 -15.32
N SER A 65 3.49 14.72 -14.09
CA SER A 65 3.73 13.49 -13.34
C SER A 65 2.64 13.29 -12.28
N ILE A 66 2.43 12.04 -11.93
CA ILE A 66 1.59 11.69 -10.79
C ILE A 66 2.52 11.15 -9.73
N ILE A 67 2.46 11.74 -8.54
CA ILE A 67 3.31 11.37 -7.42
C ILE A 67 2.47 10.59 -6.42
N TYR A 68 2.98 9.43 -6.03
CA TYR A 68 2.30 8.54 -5.10
C TYR A 68 2.94 8.61 -3.73
N SER A 69 2.09 8.54 -2.72
CA SER A 69 2.51 8.61 -1.32
C SER A 69 1.80 7.53 -0.53
N LEU A 70 2.46 7.06 0.51
CA LEU A 70 1.84 6.11 1.41
C LEU A 70 0.75 6.80 2.23
N ASN A 71 -0.38 6.14 2.41
CA ASN A 71 -1.43 6.64 3.28
C ASN A 71 -1.25 6.02 4.66
N THR A 72 -0.52 6.70 5.53
CA THR A 72 -0.16 6.14 6.82
C THR A 72 -1.36 5.91 7.73
N THR A 73 -2.45 6.65 7.53
CA THR A 73 -3.66 6.46 8.31
C THR A 73 -4.23 5.06 8.14
N VAL A 74 -4.25 4.58 6.89
CA VAL A 74 -4.76 3.24 6.61
C VAL A 74 -3.88 2.18 7.25
N PHE A 75 -2.56 2.36 7.18
CA PHE A 75 -1.66 1.41 7.83
C PHE A 75 -1.86 1.41 9.33
N HIS A 76 -2.08 2.57 9.90
CA HIS A 76 -2.34 2.68 11.32
C HIS A 76 -3.62 1.92 11.71
N ASP A 77 -4.67 2.06 10.92
CA ASP A 77 -5.92 1.37 11.17
C ASP A 77 -5.77 -0.15 11.07
N VAL A 78 -5.02 -0.61 10.08
CA VAL A 78 -4.77 -2.04 9.91
C VAL A 78 -3.98 -2.57 11.10
N MET A 79 -2.98 -1.82 11.53
CA MET A 79 -2.17 -2.23 12.68
C MET A 79 -3.00 -2.29 13.95
N LYS A 80 -3.92 -1.36 14.13
CA LYS A 80 -4.81 -1.39 15.28
C LYS A 80 -5.64 -2.68 15.28
N TRP A 81 -6.13 -3.07 14.12
CA TRP A 81 -6.92 -4.31 14.03
C TRP A 81 -6.06 -5.52 14.36
N ILE A 82 -4.86 -5.60 13.80
CA ILE A 82 -3.96 -6.72 14.06
C ILE A 82 -3.64 -6.77 15.55
N TYR A 83 -3.38 -5.62 16.14
CA TYR A 83 -3.06 -5.52 17.55
C TYR A 83 -4.21 -5.97 18.43
N SER A 84 -5.45 -5.70 18.01
CA SER A 84 -6.61 -6.09 18.80
C SER A 84 -6.75 -7.62 18.87
N ILE A 85 -6.39 -8.31 17.80
CA ILE A 85 -6.42 -9.77 17.81
C ILE A 85 -5.29 -10.32 18.69
N ARG A 86 -4.11 -9.75 18.53
CA ARG A 86 -2.93 -10.21 19.24
C ARG A 86 -3.02 -9.97 20.75
N LYS A 87 -3.76 -8.94 21.11
CA LYS A 87 -3.85 -8.52 22.51
C LYS A 87 -4.30 -9.62 23.43
N GLU A 88 -5.25 -10.44 22.99
CA GLU A 88 -5.78 -11.51 23.84
C GLU A 88 -4.72 -12.55 24.14
N GLY A 89 -3.89 -12.89 23.16
CA GLY A 89 -2.80 -13.80 23.39
C GLY A 89 -1.79 -13.23 24.35
N ASN A 90 -1.52 -11.93 24.25
CA ASN A 90 -0.58 -11.28 25.15
C ASN A 90 -1.02 -11.32 26.59
N GLU A 91 -2.30 -11.15 26.84
CA GLU A 91 -2.80 -11.15 28.19
C GLU A 91 -2.62 -12.47 28.89
N HIS A 92 -2.61 -13.54 28.12
CA HIS A 92 -2.44 -14.88 28.71
C HIS A 92 -1.01 -15.17 29.07
N GLU A 93 -0.08 -14.40 28.55
CA GLU A 93 1.32 -14.65 28.77
C GLU A 93 1.85 -14.01 30.04
N LYS A 94 1.02 -13.29 30.71
CA LYS A 94 1.44 -12.61 31.94
C LYS A 94 1.26 -13.47 33.19
#